data_8462bc06f490b107c4531f3530569afb
#
_entry.id   8462bc06f490b107c4531f3530569afb
#
_cell.length_a   1.000
_cell.length_b   1.000
_cell.length_c   1.000
_cell.angle_alpha   90.00
_cell.angle_beta   90.00
_cell.angle_gamma   90.00
#
_symmetry.space_group_name_H-M   'P 1'
#
loop_
_entity.id
_entity.type
_entity.pdbx_description
1 polymer ?
#
loop_
_entity_poly.entity_id
_entity_poly.type
_entity_poly.pdbx_seq_one_letter_code
_entity_poly.pdbx_strand_id
1 'polypeptide(L)'
;MSKFAADSDGTCFRIRTECLINLLKNKKMKGKNVSVSFMLLGIVFCVCLILGNLLAVKQIEFGKINLTCGILIFPVSYIINDCIAEVWGFKKARLVIWTGFVMNFFFVAMCALADWIPGAPYWTMDEGFHQIFGLAPRVAAASFVAFLVGSFSNAYIMSRMKVASAGRHFTLRAVVSTLVGESLDSMIFFPVALGGIVPAGNLALLVLSQAVFKTLYEFLVLPLTTWVVARVKEREGEDVFDRNISYNVFKISDI
;
A
#
# COMPACT_ATOMS: atom_id res chain seq x y z
N MET A 1 -9.88 -16.09 -74.30
CA MET A 1 -10.43 -15.05 -73.40
C MET A 1 -11.22 -15.74 -72.27
N SER A 2 -11.07 -15.29 -71.05
CA SER A 2 -11.73 -15.75 -69.79
C SER A 2 -11.14 -16.96 -69.09
N LYS A 3 -10.04 -16.81 -68.37
CA LYS A 3 -9.65 -17.63 -67.19
C LYS A 3 -8.69 -16.86 -66.29
N PHE A 4 -9.02 -15.68 -65.83
CA PHE A 4 -8.23 -14.90 -64.87
C PHE A 4 -9.14 -13.96 -64.06
N ALA A 5 -9.95 -14.50 -63.20
CA ALA A 5 -10.71 -13.63 -62.29
C ALA A 5 -11.25 -14.34 -61.03
N ALA A 6 -10.70 -15.49 -60.60
CA ALA A 6 -11.29 -16.22 -59.48
C ALA A 6 -10.32 -16.48 -58.29
N ASP A 7 -9.07 -16.03 -58.32
CA ASP A 7 -8.09 -16.40 -57.28
C ASP A 7 -7.62 -15.27 -56.35
N SER A 8 -7.98 -14.01 -56.61
CA SER A 8 -7.49 -12.88 -55.79
C SER A 8 -8.31 -12.60 -54.54
N ASP A 9 -9.61 -12.91 -54.56
CA ASP A 9 -10.50 -12.53 -53.43
C ASP A 9 -10.46 -13.55 -52.28
N GLY A 10 -10.23 -14.84 -52.58
CA GLY A 10 -10.16 -15.91 -51.58
C GLY A 10 -8.92 -15.85 -50.73
N THR A 11 -7.76 -15.52 -51.30
CA THR A 11 -6.46 -15.38 -50.60
C THR A 11 -6.43 -14.12 -49.74
N CYS A 12 -6.95 -13.02 -50.24
CA CYS A 12 -7.01 -11.77 -49.51
C CYS A 12 -7.96 -11.87 -48.30
N PHE A 13 -9.09 -12.54 -48.45
CA PHE A 13 -10.03 -12.79 -47.37
C PHE A 13 -9.44 -13.72 -46.29
N ARG A 14 -8.70 -14.78 -46.70
CA ARG A 14 -8.05 -15.73 -45.79
C ARG A 14 -6.91 -15.08 -44.98
N ILE A 15 -6.09 -14.26 -45.62
CA ILE A 15 -5.01 -13.50 -44.94
C ILE A 15 -5.59 -12.50 -43.94
N ARG A 16 -6.70 -11.84 -44.33
CA ARG A 16 -7.39 -10.89 -43.44
C ARG A 16 -8.02 -11.56 -42.22
N THR A 17 -8.58 -12.76 -42.42
CA THR A 17 -9.17 -13.57 -41.34
C THR A 17 -8.12 -14.14 -40.43
N GLU A 18 -7.00 -14.64 -40.96
CA GLU A 18 -5.86 -15.13 -40.17
C GLU A 18 -5.18 -13.98 -39.41
N CYS A 19 -5.04 -12.80 -40.00
CA CYS A 19 -4.52 -11.62 -39.33
C CYS A 19 -5.47 -11.16 -38.19
N LEU A 20 -6.79 -11.17 -38.43
CA LEU A 20 -7.81 -10.85 -37.43
C LEU A 20 -7.82 -11.89 -36.29
N ILE A 21 -7.73 -13.18 -36.62
CA ILE A 21 -7.65 -14.26 -35.65
C ILE A 21 -6.37 -14.15 -34.81
N ASN A 22 -5.22 -13.84 -35.42
CA ASN A 22 -3.97 -13.62 -34.73
C ASN A 22 -3.98 -12.34 -33.87
N LEU A 23 -4.64 -11.27 -34.33
CA LEU A 23 -4.87 -10.05 -33.55
C LEU A 23 -5.82 -10.31 -32.36
N LEU A 24 -6.89 -11.08 -32.57
CA LEU A 24 -7.81 -11.47 -31.51
C LEU A 24 -7.18 -12.48 -30.54
N LYS A 25 -6.36 -13.40 -31.02
CA LYS A 25 -5.58 -14.34 -30.21
C LYS A 25 -4.52 -13.60 -29.39
N ASN A 26 -3.80 -12.64 -29.97
CA ASN A 26 -2.87 -11.77 -29.26
C ASN A 26 -3.56 -10.84 -28.25
N LYS A 27 -4.78 -10.37 -28.57
CA LYS A 27 -5.59 -9.57 -27.63
C LYS A 27 -6.17 -10.42 -26.48
N LYS A 28 -6.46 -11.71 -26.76
CA LYS A 28 -6.98 -12.67 -25.75
C LYS A 28 -5.86 -13.29 -24.92
N MET A 29 -4.63 -13.35 -25.44
CA MET A 29 -3.43 -13.86 -24.73
C MET A 29 -2.72 -12.81 -23.90
N LYS A 30 -3.08 -11.52 -23.96
CA LYS A 30 -2.76 -10.53 -22.93
C LYS A 30 -3.79 -10.60 -21.82
N GLY A 31 -4.08 -11.77 -21.30
CA GLY A 31 -4.56 -11.93 -19.94
C GLY A 31 -3.50 -11.26 -19.07
N LYS A 32 -3.88 -10.20 -18.36
CA LYS A 32 -3.02 -9.53 -17.37
C LYS A 32 -2.70 -10.56 -16.28
N ASN A 33 -1.70 -11.39 -16.51
CA ASN A 33 -1.20 -12.29 -15.47
C ASN A 33 -0.69 -11.39 -14.35
N VAL A 34 -1.34 -11.45 -13.21
CA VAL A 34 -0.85 -10.77 -12.02
C VAL A 34 0.44 -11.48 -11.62
N SER A 35 1.53 -10.73 -11.55
CA SER A 35 2.80 -11.27 -11.10
C SER A 35 2.66 -11.85 -9.68
N VAL A 36 3.28 -13.00 -9.45
CA VAL A 36 3.29 -13.65 -8.13
C VAL A 36 3.95 -12.74 -7.10
N SER A 37 5.03 -12.04 -7.47
CA SER A 37 5.71 -11.11 -6.58
C SER A 37 4.81 -9.95 -6.19
N PHE A 38 4.08 -9.36 -7.15
CA PHE A 38 3.12 -8.28 -6.88
C PHE A 38 2.00 -8.75 -5.94
N MET A 39 1.44 -9.93 -6.20
CA MET A 39 0.40 -10.51 -5.36
C MET A 39 0.89 -10.73 -3.93
N LEU A 40 2.07 -11.34 -3.76
CA LEU A 40 2.65 -11.60 -2.44
C LEU A 40 2.94 -10.30 -1.68
N LEU A 41 3.52 -9.29 -2.33
CA LEU A 41 3.75 -7.98 -1.71
C LEU A 41 2.44 -7.31 -1.30
N GLY A 42 1.40 -7.39 -2.14
CA GLY A 42 0.07 -6.88 -1.80
C GLY A 42 -0.55 -7.58 -0.60
N ILE A 43 -0.45 -8.91 -0.51
CA ILE A 43 -0.93 -9.69 0.64
C ILE A 43 -0.17 -9.28 1.91
N VAL A 44 1.17 -9.26 1.86
CA VAL A 44 1.99 -8.87 3.03
C VAL A 44 1.68 -7.45 3.46
N PHE A 45 1.47 -6.52 2.52
CA PHE A 45 1.04 -5.15 2.81
C PHE A 45 -0.28 -5.12 3.60
N CYS A 46 -1.30 -5.85 3.15
CA CYS A 46 -2.59 -5.92 3.84
C CYS A 46 -2.44 -6.51 5.26
N VAL A 47 -1.65 -7.56 5.40
CA VAL A 47 -1.36 -8.18 6.71
C VAL A 47 -0.62 -7.21 7.63
N CYS A 48 0.40 -6.50 7.12
CA CYS A 48 1.13 -5.49 7.89
C CYS A 48 0.21 -4.36 8.36
N LEU A 49 -0.76 -3.95 7.55
CA LEU A 49 -1.71 -2.90 7.88
C LEU A 49 -2.65 -3.33 9.03
N ILE A 50 -3.17 -4.54 8.96
CA ILE A 50 -4.02 -5.12 10.02
C ILE A 50 -3.22 -5.30 11.31
N LEU A 51 -2.03 -5.91 11.23
CA LEU A 51 -1.17 -6.11 12.39
C LEU A 51 -0.71 -4.79 13.01
N GLY A 52 -0.39 -3.78 12.19
CA GLY A 52 -0.02 -2.44 12.64
C GLY A 52 -1.08 -1.83 13.53
N ASN A 53 -2.36 -1.90 13.12
CA ASN A 53 -3.48 -1.40 13.89
C ASN A 53 -3.72 -2.21 15.17
N LEU A 54 -3.66 -3.53 15.10
CA LEU A 54 -3.84 -4.39 16.27
C LEU A 54 -2.73 -4.17 17.32
N LEU A 55 -1.49 -4.10 16.88
CA LEU A 55 -0.34 -3.89 17.77
C LEU A 55 -0.25 -2.44 18.30
N ALA A 56 -0.86 -1.47 17.60
CA ALA A 56 -0.89 -0.07 18.05
C ALA A 56 -1.67 0.11 19.35
N VAL A 57 -2.56 -0.79 19.72
CA VAL A 57 -3.29 -0.77 20.99
C VAL A 57 -2.32 -0.89 22.18
N LYS A 58 -1.22 -1.66 22.03
CA LYS A 58 -0.23 -1.82 23.08
C LYS A 58 0.78 -0.67 23.03
N GLN A 59 0.85 0.10 24.12
CA GLN A 59 1.86 1.13 24.31
C GLN A 59 3.10 0.55 25.02
N ILE A 60 4.26 1.01 24.61
CA ILE A 60 5.56 0.66 25.20
C ILE A 60 6.31 1.94 25.53
N GLU A 61 7.12 1.88 26.58
CA GLU A 61 7.95 2.99 27.02
C GLU A 61 9.45 2.62 26.92
N PHE A 62 10.20 3.47 26.23
CA PHE A 62 11.66 3.40 26.18
C PHE A 62 12.23 4.66 26.84
N GLY A 63 12.59 4.55 28.10
CA GLY A 63 13.08 5.69 28.89
C GLY A 63 12.01 6.75 29.09
N LYS A 64 12.09 7.89 28.39
CA LYS A 64 11.12 8.99 28.44
C LYS A 64 10.23 9.06 27.17
N ILE A 65 10.38 8.10 26.28
CA ILE A 65 9.72 8.13 24.97
C ILE A 65 8.65 7.05 24.96
N ASN A 66 7.41 7.47 24.77
CA ASN A 66 6.27 6.57 24.61
C ASN A 66 6.09 6.24 23.13
N LEU A 67 6.00 4.97 22.82
CA LEU A 67 5.79 4.44 21.49
C LEU A 67 4.63 3.42 21.52
N THR A 68 4.10 3.10 20.37
CA THR A 68 3.17 1.98 20.22
C THR A 68 3.87 0.77 19.63
N CYS A 69 3.44 -0.46 19.98
CA CYS A 69 3.99 -1.67 19.36
C CYS A 69 3.76 -1.74 17.85
N GLY A 70 2.86 -0.93 17.30
CA GLY A 70 2.68 -0.78 15.86
C GLY A 70 3.95 -0.35 15.13
N ILE A 71 4.90 0.32 15.81
CA ILE A 71 6.18 0.73 15.23
C ILE A 71 7.02 -0.45 14.68
N LEU A 72 6.78 -1.66 15.16
CA LEU A 72 7.48 -2.85 14.69
C LEU A 72 7.10 -3.23 13.26
N ILE A 73 5.88 -2.92 12.84
CA ILE A 73 5.34 -3.39 11.56
C ILE A 73 4.99 -2.26 10.59
N PHE A 74 4.62 -1.08 11.08
CA PHE A 74 4.26 0.05 10.24
C PHE A 74 5.32 0.42 9.19
N PRO A 75 6.62 0.49 9.53
CA PRO A 75 7.64 0.81 8.53
C PRO A 75 7.71 -0.21 7.40
N VAL A 76 7.40 -1.49 7.70
CA VAL A 76 7.38 -2.55 6.67
C VAL A 76 6.33 -2.27 5.60
N SER A 77 5.17 -1.72 5.98
CA SER A 77 4.12 -1.36 5.01
C SER A 77 4.56 -0.24 4.07
N TYR A 78 5.32 0.74 4.55
CA TYR A 78 5.88 1.82 3.71
C TYR A 78 6.96 1.29 2.77
N ILE A 79 7.86 0.43 3.25
CA ILE A 79 8.89 -0.23 2.43
C ILE A 79 8.24 -1.02 1.28
N ILE A 80 7.17 -1.77 1.57
CA ILE A 80 6.44 -2.51 0.54
C ILE A 80 5.77 -1.57 -0.45
N ASN A 81 5.17 -0.47 0.05
CA ASN A 81 4.56 0.54 -0.80
C ASN A 81 5.59 1.19 -1.74
N ASP A 82 6.78 1.49 -1.24
CA ASP A 82 7.91 1.99 -2.03
C ASP A 82 8.37 0.98 -3.08
N CYS A 83 8.48 -0.30 -2.73
CA CYS A 83 8.80 -1.36 -3.68
C CYS A 83 7.76 -1.44 -4.81
N ILE A 84 6.47 -1.37 -4.46
CA ILE A 84 5.39 -1.43 -5.44
C ILE A 84 5.39 -0.19 -6.33
N ALA A 85 5.53 1.01 -5.75
CA ALA A 85 5.57 2.26 -6.48
C ALA A 85 6.80 2.34 -7.41
N GLU A 86 7.94 1.80 -6.97
CA GLU A 86 9.18 1.80 -7.75
C GLU A 86 9.15 0.81 -8.93
N VAL A 87 8.62 -0.39 -8.74
CA VAL A 87 8.63 -1.43 -9.78
C VAL A 87 7.46 -1.25 -10.74
N TRP A 88 6.24 -1.14 -10.20
CA TRP A 88 4.99 -1.17 -10.97
C TRP A 88 4.28 0.18 -11.10
N GLY A 89 4.83 1.23 -10.48
CA GLY A 89 4.32 2.60 -10.57
C GLY A 89 3.13 2.91 -9.66
N PHE A 90 2.75 4.20 -9.66
CA PHE A 90 1.72 4.76 -8.78
C PHE A 90 0.34 4.11 -8.96
N LYS A 91 -0.04 3.73 -10.16
CA LYS A 91 -1.35 3.10 -10.41
C LYS A 91 -1.53 1.80 -9.62
N LYS A 92 -0.51 0.94 -9.64
CA LYS A 92 -0.55 -0.34 -8.90
C LYS A 92 -0.36 -0.14 -7.40
N ALA A 93 0.47 0.82 -6.97
CA ALA A 93 0.55 1.23 -5.57
C ALA A 93 -0.82 1.68 -5.04
N ARG A 94 -1.52 2.54 -5.79
CA ARG A 94 -2.89 2.97 -5.47
C ARG A 94 -3.86 1.80 -5.31
N LEU A 95 -3.83 0.79 -6.20
CA LEU A 95 -4.67 -0.40 -6.07
C LEU A 95 -4.41 -1.13 -4.75
N VAL A 96 -3.14 -1.37 -4.42
CA VAL A 96 -2.75 -2.09 -3.20
C VAL A 96 -3.14 -1.30 -1.96
N ILE A 97 -2.95 0.02 -1.95
CA ILE A 97 -3.38 0.89 -0.84
C ILE A 97 -4.89 0.74 -0.62
N TRP A 98 -5.71 0.88 -1.66
CA TRP A 98 -7.17 0.74 -1.54
C TRP A 98 -7.59 -0.66 -1.11
N THR A 99 -6.93 -1.71 -1.64
CA THR A 99 -7.21 -3.09 -1.22
C THR A 99 -6.87 -3.28 0.26
N GLY A 100 -5.74 -2.75 0.72
CA GLY A 100 -5.35 -2.77 2.13
C GLY A 100 -6.39 -2.11 3.03
N PHE A 101 -6.96 -0.99 2.59
CA PHE A 101 -8.05 -0.32 3.32
C PHE A 101 -9.31 -1.16 3.42
N VAL A 102 -9.77 -1.70 2.30
CA VAL A 102 -10.97 -2.55 2.30
C VAL A 102 -10.78 -3.74 3.25
N MET A 103 -9.61 -4.37 3.21
CA MET A 103 -9.29 -5.49 4.12
C MET A 103 -9.21 -5.06 5.58
N ASN A 104 -8.60 -3.91 5.87
CA ASN A 104 -8.53 -3.37 7.23
C ASN A 104 -9.92 -2.97 7.76
N PHE A 105 -10.74 -2.32 6.93
CA PHE A 105 -12.12 -1.99 7.30
C PHE A 105 -12.94 -3.25 7.58
N PHE A 106 -12.82 -4.26 6.73
CA PHE A 106 -13.48 -5.55 6.95
C PHE A 106 -13.04 -6.18 8.29
N PHE A 107 -11.74 -6.19 8.58
CA PHE A 107 -11.21 -6.69 9.85
C PHE A 107 -11.83 -5.95 11.04
N VAL A 108 -11.80 -4.60 11.03
CA VAL A 108 -12.33 -3.78 12.12
C VAL A 108 -13.84 -3.98 12.29
N ALA A 109 -14.59 -4.07 11.20
CA ALA A 109 -16.03 -4.33 11.23
C ALA A 109 -16.36 -5.70 11.84
N MET A 110 -15.56 -6.72 11.48
CA MET A 110 -15.75 -8.06 12.06
C MET A 110 -15.37 -8.12 13.54
N CYS A 111 -14.31 -7.41 13.96
CA CYS A 111 -13.95 -7.29 15.37
C CYS A 111 -15.04 -6.56 16.18
N ALA A 112 -15.58 -5.46 15.65
CA ALA A 112 -16.68 -4.72 16.30
C ALA A 112 -17.96 -5.55 16.39
N LEU A 113 -18.27 -6.34 15.37
CA LEU A 113 -19.40 -7.26 15.37
C LEU A 113 -19.20 -8.35 16.43
N ALA A 114 -17.99 -8.91 16.52
CA ALA A 114 -17.67 -9.94 17.52
C ALA A 114 -17.74 -9.38 18.95
N ASP A 115 -17.29 -8.16 19.17
CA ASP A 115 -17.33 -7.46 20.45
C ASP A 115 -18.77 -7.13 20.89
N TRP A 116 -19.68 -6.90 19.94
CA TRP A 116 -21.09 -6.63 20.20
C TRP A 116 -21.87 -7.90 20.59
N ILE A 117 -21.41 -9.09 20.23
CA ILE A 117 -22.06 -10.36 20.54
C ILE A 117 -21.72 -10.75 22.00
N PRO A 118 -22.72 -10.96 22.88
CA PRO A 118 -22.46 -11.35 24.25
C PRO A 118 -21.65 -12.65 24.36
N GLY A 119 -20.66 -12.66 25.24
CA GLY A 119 -19.85 -13.85 25.53
C GLY A 119 -20.67 -15.01 26.11
N ALA A 120 -20.19 -16.24 25.93
CA ALA A 120 -20.81 -17.42 26.55
C ALA A 120 -20.72 -17.33 28.09
N PRO A 121 -21.65 -17.92 28.86
CA PRO A 121 -21.69 -17.81 30.32
C PRO A 121 -20.42 -18.30 31.05
N TYR A 122 -19.62 -19.13 30.42
CA TYR A 122 -18.32 -19.61 30.92
C TYR A 122 -17.12 -18.82 30.43
N TRP A 123 -17.33 -17.81 29.55
CA TRP A 123 -16.27 -16.99 28.97
C TRP A 123 -15.94 -15.83 29.90
N THR A 124 -14.74 -15.82 30.46
CA THR A 124 -14.30 -14.84 31.44
C THR A 124 -13.43 -13.72 30.84
N MET A 125 -13.13 -13.76 29.53
CA MET A 125 -12.20 -12.84 28.87
C MET A 125 -12.91 -11.73 28.08
N ASP A 126 -14.22 -11.57 28.26
CA ASP A 126 -15.04 -10.63 27.49
C ASP A 126 -14.57 -9.18 27.66
N GLU A 127 -14.25 -8.79 28.90
CA GLU A 127 -13.72 -7.45 29.20
C GLU A 127 -12.36 -7.22 28.54
N GLY A 128 -11.47 -8.21 28.56
CA GLY A 128 -10.16 -8.14 27.88
C GLY A 128 -10.31 -8.04 26.36
N PHE A 129 -11.27 -8.76 25.80
CA PHE A 129 -11.61 -8.68 24.39
C PHE A 129 -12.14 -7.28 24.03
N HIS A 130 -13.06 -6.75 24.82
CA HIS A 130 -13.61 -5.41 24.67
C HIS A 130 -12.53 -4.32 24.78
N GLN A 131 -11.60 -4.45 25.73
CA GLN A 131 -10.48 -3.50 25.87
C GLN A 131 -9.57 -3.43 24.65
N ILE A 132 -9.36 -4.56 23.96
CA ILE A 132 -8.52 -4.62 22.76
C ILE A 132 -9.29 -4.17 21.51
N PHE A 133 -10.51 -4.65 21.31
CA PHE A 133 -11.26 -4.46 20.08
C PHE A 133 -12.33 -3.37 20.14
N GLY A 134 -12.86 -3.06 21.32
CA GLY A 134 -13.89 -2.01 21.52
C GLY A 134 -13.33 -0.59 21.51
N LEU A 135 -12.06 -0.39 21.87
CA LEU A 135 -11.37 0.91 21.70
C LEU A 135 -11.07 1.23 20.22
N ALA A 136 -11.30 0.26 19.35
CA ALA A 136 -10.91 0.29 17.97
C ALA A 136 -11.64 1.29 17.04
N PRO A 137 -12.91 1.68 17.18
CA PRO A 137 -13.55 2.49 16.13
C PRO A 137 -12.90 3.86 15.94
N ARG A 138 -12.58 4.57 17.02
CA ARG A 138 -11.94 5.90 16.93
C ARG A 138 -10.49 5.79 16.47
N VAL A 139 -9.73 4.84 17.03
CA VAL A 139 -8.34 4.60 16.66
C VAL A 139 -8.24 4.07 15.23
N ALA A 140 -9.15 3.17 14.83
CA ALA A 140 -9.20 2.66 13.48
C ALA A 140 -9.59 3.73 12.46
N ALA A 141 -10.55 4.59 12.76
CA ALA A 141 -10.92 5.72 11.90
C ALA A 141 -9.76 6.72 11.76
N ALA A 142 -9.08 7.04 12.86
CA ALA A 142 -7.90 7.88 12.84
C ALA A 142 -6.77 7.28 12.01
N SER A 143 -6.49 6.00 12.24
CA SER A 143 -5.49 5.24 11.50
C SER A 143 -5.83 5.15 10.00
N PHE A 144 -7.10 4.97 9.67
CA PHE A 144 -7.56 4.92 8.29
C PHE A 144 -7.25 6.22 7.55
N VAL A 145 -7.67 7.37 8.08
CA VAL A 145 -7.47 8.68 7.45
C VAL A 145 -5.98 9.02 7.38
N ALA A 146 -5.25 8.81 8.47
CA ALA A 146 -3.83 9.10 8.57
C ALA A 146 -3.02 8.27 7.56
N PHE A 147 -3.23 6.97 7.55
CA PHE A 147 -2.53 6.06 6.65
C PHE A 147 -2.88 6.33 5.18
N LEU A 148 -4.14 6.65 4.86
CA LEU A 148 -4.56 7.01 3.52
C LEU A 148 -3.74 8.20 3.01
N VAL A 149 -3.70 9.28 3.78
CA VAL A 149 -2.95 10.49 3.41
C VAL A 149 -1.46 10.19 3.36
N GLY A 150 -0.91 9.49 4.34
CA GLY A 150 0.51 9.13 4.41
C GLY A 150 0.95 8.26 3.23
N SER A 151 0.26 7.14 2.99
CA SER A 151 0.63 6.19 1.93
C SER A 151 0.47 6.75 0.52
N PHE A 152 -0.58 7.54 0.27
CA PHE A 152 -0.71 8.20 -1.03
C PHE A 152 0.33 9.29 -1.24
N SER A 153 0.66 10.06 -0.21
CA SER A 153 1.74 11.05 -0.28
C SER A 153 3.08 10.39 -0.55
N ASN A 154 3.38 9.29 0.15
CA ASN A 154 4.58 8.49 -0.08
C ASN A 154 4.65 8.00 -1.53
N ALA A 155 3.63 7.28 -2.01
CA ALA A 155 3.59 6.75 -3.37
C ALA A 155 3.64 7.85 -4.44
N TYR A 156 2.98 8.99 -4.21
CA TYR A 156 3.02 10.15 -5.11
C TYR A 156 4.43 10.75 -5.21
N ILE A 157 5.08 11.00 -4.08
CA ILE A 157 6.42 11.58 -4.03
C ILE A 157 7.42 10.62 -4.67
N MET A 158 7.36 9.32 -4.32
CA MET A 158 8.21 8.29 -4.92
C MET A 158 8.11 8.28 -6.44
N SER A 159 6.89 8.25 -6.98
CA SER A 159 6.62 8.26 -8.41
C SER A 159 7.11 9.56 -9.09
N ARG A 160 6.79 10.72 -8.52
CA ARG A 160 7.21 12.03 -9.09
C ARG A 160 8.72 12.20 -9.09
N MET A 161 9.38 11.84 -8.00
CA MET A 161 10.83 11.89 -7.90
C MET A 161 11.51 10.89 -8.84
N LYS A 162 10.92 9.71 -9.08
CA LYS A 162 11.43 8.74 -10.06
C LYS A 162 11.43 9.31 -11.47
N VAL A 163 10.34 9.95 -11.88
CA VAL A 163 10.26 10.62 -13.20
C VAL A 163 11.26 11.76 -13.30
N ALA A 164 11.36 12.62 -12.27
CA ALA A 164 12.26 13.79 -12.25
C ALA A 164 13.75 13.39 -12.27
N SER A 165 14.11 12.30 -11.58
CA SER A 165 15.50 11.81 -11.49
C SER A 165 15.89 10.82 -12.61
N ALA A 166 14.98 10.55 -13.56
CA ALA A 166 15.15 9.51 -14.59
C ALA A 166 15.52 8.15 -13.98
N GLY A 167 14.88 7.79 -12.87
CA GLY A 167 15.06 6.53 -12.16
C GLY A 167 16.28 6.46 -11.25
N ARG A 168 17.11 7.51 -11.18
CA ARG A 168 18.30 7.55 -10.33
C ARG A 168 17.96 7.83 -8.86
N HIS A 169 18.95 7.61 -7.98
CA HIS A 169 18.90 7.95 -6.55
C HIS A 169 17.69 7.37 -5.80
N PHE A 170 17.44 6.07 -5.96
CA PHE A 170 16.35 5.35 -5.28
C PHE A 170 16.36 5.59 -3.76
N THR A 171 17.52 5.48 -3.12
CA THR A 171 17.72 5.72 -1.68
C THR A 171 17.17 7.07 -1.22
N LEU A 172 17.53 8.16 -1.95
CA LEU A 172 17.06 9.50 -1.61
C LEU A 172 15.54 9.62 -1.78
N ARG A 173 15.01 9.01 -2.84
CA ARG A 173 13.56 9.02 -3.10
C ARG A 173 12.79 8.29 -2.02
N ALA A 174 13.26 7.11 -1.61
CA ALA A 174 12.66 6.34 -0.54
C ALA A 174 12.65 7.14 0.77
N VAL A 175 13.80 7.64 1.23
CA VAL A 175 13.88 8.41 2.48
C VAL A 175 12.98 9.65 2.46
N VAL A 176 12.99 10.43 1.37
CA VAL A 176 12.18 11.65 1.29
C VAL A 176 10.69 11.33 1.24
N SER A 177 10.29 10.32 0.45
CA SER A 177 8.87 9.94 0.33
C SER A 177 8.32 9.42 1.65
N THR A 178 9.08 8.58 2.35
CA THR A 178 8.69 8.05 3.66
C THR A 178 8.68 9.12 4.74
N LEU A 179 9.70 9.97 4.82
CA LEU A 179 9.71 11.07 5.79
C LEU A 179 8.45 11.92 5.69
N VAL A 180 8.04 12.29 4.47
CA VAL A 180 6.81 13.08 4.27
C VAL A 180 5.58 12.25 4.56
N GLY A 181 5.49 11.02 4.05
CA GLY A 181 4.34 10.13 4.26
C GLY A 181 4.09 9.84 5.73
N GLU A 182 5.12 9.45 6.47
CA GLU A 182 5.02 9.13 7.90
C GLU A 182 4.83 10.35 8.79
N SER A 183 5.37 11.51 8.41
CA SER A 183 5.09 12.77 9.11
C SER A 183 3.62 13.14 9.00
N LEU A 184 3.04 13.06 7.80
CA LEU A 184 1.62 13.32 7.57
C LEU A 184 0.73 12.30 8.30
N ASP A 185 1.07 11.02 8.23
CA ASP A 185 0.40 9.96 8.99
C ASP A 185 0.36 10.29 10.49
N SER A 186 1.51 10.56 11.08
CA SER A 186 1.62 10.86 12.50
C SER A 186 0.90 12.16 12.89
N MET A 187 0.98 13.20 12.06
CA MET A 187 0.30 14.49 12.28
C MET A 187 -1.23 14.36 12.26
N ILE A 188 -1.78 13.39 11.56
CA ILE A 188 -3.22 13.15 11.49
C ILE A 188 -3.64 12.15 12.58
N PHE A 189 -2.92 11.04 12.69
CA PHE A 189 -3.27 9.95 13.59
C PHE A 189 -3.37 10.40 15.05
N PHE A 190 -2.29 10.96 15.59
CA PHE A 190 -2.23 11.27 17.02
C PHE A 190 -3.27 12.31 17.49
N PRO A 191 -3.48 13.44 16.78
CA PRO A 191 -4.52 14.38 17.18
C PRO A 191 -5.94 13.80 17.10
N VAL A 192 -6.23 12.98 16.10
CA VAL A 192 -7.56 12.37 15.92
C VAL A 192 -7.79 11.24 16.93
N ALA A 193 -6.81 10.36 17.11
CA ALA A 193 -6.91 9.21 18.02
C ALA A 193 -6.87 9.62 19.50
N LEU A 194 -5.94 10.51 19.87
CA LEU A 194 -5.60 10.84 21.25
C LEU A 194 -5.93 12.29 21.66
N GLY A 195 -6.46 13.10 20.72
CA GLY A 195 -6.88 14.48 21.00
C GLY A 195 -7.94 14.52 22.10
N GLY A 196 -7.74 15.39 23.11
CA GLY A 196 -8.59 15.49 24.29
C GLY A 196 -8.30 14.45 25.39
N ILE A 197 -7.46 13.45 25.11
CA ILE A 197 -7.02 12.44 26.09
C ILE A 197 -5.61 12.76 26.60
N VAL A 198 -4.73 13.19 25.68
CA VAL A 198 -3.33 13.51 25.97
C VAL A 198 -3.13 15.03 25.91
N PRO A 199 -2.39 15.64 26.87
CA PRO A 199 -2.04 17.06 26.81
C PRO A 199 -1.32 17.43 25.52
N ALA A 200 -1.59 18.62 24.96
CA ALA A 200 -1.10 19.04 23.66
C ALA A 200 0.44 19.00 23.52
N GLY A 201 1.17 19.32 24.58
CA GLY A 201 2.64 19.26 24.57
C GLY A 201 3.17 17.82 24.42
N ASN A 202 2.55 16.87 25.12
CA ASN A 202 2.90 15.44 25.02
C ASN A 202 2.50 14.88 23.66
N LEU A 203 1.37 15.34 23.09
CA LEU A 203 0.92 14.96 21.77
C LEU A 203 1.92 15.39 20.68
N ALA A 204 2.42 16.61 20.74
CA ALA A 204 3.43 17.12 19.82
C ALA A 204 4.74 16.32 19.89
N LEU A 205 5.18 16.00 21.11
CA LEU A 205 6.36 15.16 21.33
C LEU A 205 6.17 13.75 20.76
N LEU A 206 4.98 13.19 20.92
CA LEU A 206 4.60 11.86 20.41
C LEU A 206 4.62 11.82 18.88
N VAL A 207 4.04 12.83 18.21
CA VAL A 207 4.10 12.99 16.74
C VAL A 207 5.53 13.04 16.26
N LEU A 208 6.37 13.89 16.88
CA LEU A 208 7.76 14.05 16.46
C LEU A 208 8.57 12.77 16.68
N SER A 209 8.44 12.16 17.86
CA SER A 209 9.16 10.92 18.19
C SER A 209 8.81 9.81 17.21
N GLN A 210 7.53 9.60 16.93
CA GLN A 210 7.08 8.56 16.01
C GLN A 210 7.61 8.79 14.58
N ALA A 211 7.51 10.01 14.06
CA ALA A 211 8.02 10.34 12.74
C ALA A 211 9.54 10.09 12.63
N VAL A 212 10.31 10.51 13.66
CA VAL A 212 11.75 10.31 13.69
C VAL A 212 12.10 8.82 13.78
N PHE A 213 11.45 8.06 14.68
CA PHE A 213 11.75 6.64 14.84
C PHE A 213 11.39 5.82 13.60
N LYS A 214 10.25 6.09 12.97
CA LYS A 214 9.84 5.43 11.74
C LYS A 214 10.82 5.71 10.60
N THR A 215 11.22 6.97 10.42
CA THR A 215 12.21 7.35 9.40
C THR A 215 13.60 6.74 9.67
N LEU A 216 14.02 6.69 10.95
CA LEU A 216 15.27 6.04 11.33
C LEU A 216 15.25 4.53 11.04
N TYR A 217 14.13 3.88 11.35
CA TYR A 217 13.92 2.45 11.04
C TYR A 217 14.07 2.19 9.53
N GLU A 218 13.41 3.02 8.70
CA GLU A 218 13.52 2.89 7.24
C GLU A 218 14.96 3.08 6.77
N PHE A 219 15.64 4.11 7.27
CA PHE A 219 17.05 4.34 6.94
C PHE A 219 17.93 3.13 7.26
N LEU A 220 17.72 2.46 8.40
CA LEU A 220 18.44 1.25 8.78
C LEU A 220 18.13 0.06 7.87
N VAL A 221 16.89 -0.06 7.39
CA VAL A 221 16.44 -1.17 6.53
C VAL A 221 16.62 -0.87 5.03
N LEU A 222 16.99 0.36 4.68
CA LEU A 222 17.16 0.81 3.29
C LEU A 222 18.08 -0.07 2.43
N PRO A 223 19.22 -0.60 2.92
CA PRO A 223 20.04 -1.54 2.15
C PRO A 223 19.27 -2.81 1.76
N LEU A 224 18.43 -3.31 2.67
CA LEU A 224 17.56 -4.46 2.38
C LEU A 224 16.48 -4.09 1.37
N THR A 225 15.86 -2.92 1.51
CA THR A 225 14.84 -2.42 0.57
C THR A 225 15.41 -2.28 -0.84
N THR A 226 16.60 -1.68 -0.98
CA THR A 226 17.27 -1.55 -2.28
C THR A 226 17.59 -2.89 -2.92
N TRP A 227 18.04 -3.85 -2.13
CA TRP A 227 18.30 -5.21 -2.61
C TRP A 227 17.02 -5.91 -3.07
N VAL A 228 15.92 -5.82 -2.30
CA VAL A 228 14.62 -6.39 -2.65
C VAL A 228 14.10 -5.78 -3.94
N VAL A 229 14.11 -4.45 -4.06
CA VAL A 229 13.65 -3.75 -5.28
C VAL A 229 14.45 -4.17 -6.50
N ALA A 230 15.78 -4.24 -6.41
CA ALA A 230 16.62 -4.69 -7.52
C ALA A 230 16.27 -6.12 -7.93
N ARG A 231 16.10 -7.01 -6.96
CA ARG A 231 15.75 -8.41 -7.21
C ARG A 231 14.37 -8.58 -7.85
N VAL A 232 13.40 -7.78 -7.41
CA VAL A 232 12.05 -7.80 -7.98
C VAL A 232 12.07 -7.24 -9.40
N LYS A 233 12.78 -6.13 -9.67
CA LYS A 233 12.93 -5.59 -11.03
C LYS A 233 13.56 -6.59 -12.00
N GLU A 234 14.63 -7.29 -11.57
CA GLU A 234 15.26 -8.34 -12.38
C GLU A 234 14.30 -9.49 -12.71
N ARG A 235 13.54 -9.95 -11.70
CA ARG A 235 12.61 -11.07 -11.84
C ARG A 235 11.40 -10.76 -12.69
N GLU A 236 10.84 -9.56 -12.53
CA GLU A 236 9.63 -9.12 -13.21
C GLU A 236 9.91 -8.53 -14.59
N GLY A 237 11.13 -8.05 -14.82
CA GLY A 237 11.48 -7.32 -16.05
C GLY A 237 10.71 -6.01 -16.20
N GLU A 238 10.13 -5.49 -15.10
CA GLU A 238 9.34 -4.27 -15.07
C GLU A 238 10.07 -3.15 -14.33
N ASP A 239 10.07 -1.96 -14.93
CA ASP A 239 10.52 -0.70 -14.33
C ASP A 239 9.67 0.44 -14.88
N VAL A 240 8.51 0.63 -14.27
CA VAL A 240 7.48 1.57 -14.76
C VAL A 240 7.82 3.01 -14.38
N PHE A 241 7.73 3.90 -15.36
CA PHE A 241 7.82 5.35 -15.17
C PHE A 241 6.45 6.00 -15.38
N ASP A 242 5.94 6.68 -14.38
CA ASP A 242 4.63 7.31 -14.34
C ASP A 242 4.60 8.63 -15.15
N ARG A 243 4.84 8.54 -16.46
CA ARG A 243 4.73 9.69 -17.37
C ARG A 243 3.29 9.83 -17.85
N ASN A 244 2.74 11.05 -17.77
CA ASN A 244 1.39 11.38 -18.26
C ASN A 244 0.26 10.55 -17.60
N ILE A 245 0.40 10.19 -16.33
CA ILE A 245 -0.66 9.53 -15.56
C ILE A 245 -1.48 10.52 -14.73
N SER A 246 -2.70 10.13 -14.40
CA SER A 246 -3.50 10.83 -13.40
C SER A 246 -3.09 10.40 -11.99
N TYR A 247 -2.67 11.36 -11.16
CA TYR A 247 -2.40 11.15 -9.73
C TYR A 247 -3.67 11.25 -8.87
N ASN A 248 -4.87 11.23 -9.49
CA ASN A 248 -6.11 11.19 -8.75
C ASN A 248 -6.22 9.87 -7.99
N VAL A 249 -6.24 9.94 -6.65
CA VAL A 249 -6.27 8.80 -5.74
C VAL A 249 -7.55 7.96 -5.86
N PHE A 250 -8.65 8.56 -6.30
CA PHE A 250 -9.95 7.90 -6.46
C PHE A 250 -10.16 7.25 -7.83
N LYS A 251 -9.27 7.46 -8.78
CA LYS A 251 -9.41 6.93 -10.13
C LYS A 251 -8.89 5.49 -10.22
N ILE A 252 -9.69 4.52 -9.77
CA ILE A 252 -9.34 3.09 -9.76
C ILE A 252 -9.56 2.43 -11.13
N SER A 253 -10.37 3.04 -12.01
CA SER A 253 -10.79 2.46 -13.30
C SER A 253 -9.69 2.31 -14.36
N ASP A 254 -8.52 2.92 -14.17
CA ASP A 254 -7.43 2.97 -15.15
C ASP A 254 -6.30 1.95 -14.86
N ILE A 255 -6.59 0.92 -14.04
CA ILE A 255 -5.60 -0.07 -13.58
C ILE A 255 -5.53 -1.28 -14.52
#